data_cf4c87891ff9e65ee9ede683b4532238
#
_entry.id   cf4c87891ff9e65ee9ede683b4532238
#
_cell.length_a   1.000
_cell.length_b   1.000
_cell.length_c   1.000
_cell.angle_alpha   90.00
_cell.angle_beta   90.00
_cell.angle_gamma   90.00
#
_symmetry.space_group_name_H-M   'P 1'
#
loop_
_entity.id
_entity.type
_entity.pdbx_description
1 polymer ?
#
loop_
_entity_poly.entity_id
_entity_poly.type
_entity_poly.pdbx_seq_one_letter_code
_entity_poly.pdbx_strand_id
1 'polypeptide(L)'
;MNIKSRLGRAGGIAAAAVVFGVGGVALAGSASAATAGNPTNGPVYGCVFQTVNGHYLTAVGGGGRTTDVIHTDAARIGSWEKFTLIDSGSGTPVIQYGLLTTNGHYLTAVGGGGRITDVIHSDATHLLGWEMFTLNSLGGGVYDIQTLDGHYVTAVGGGGRTTDTIHTDATRVGAWEKFTVSCGH
;
A
#
# COMPACT_ATOMS: atom_id res chain seq x y z
N MET A 1 -28.15 -41.59 -11.89
CA MET A 1 -29.29 -41.60 -10.97
C MET A 1 -29.69 -40.16 -10.70
N ASN A 2 -30.89 -39.80 -11.18
CA ASN A 2 -31.48 -38.45 -11.17
C ASN A 2 -31.88 -37.98 -9.77
N ILE A 3 -31.96 -36.62 -9.60
CA ILE A 3 -33.12 -35.87 -9.05
C ILE A 3 -32.67 -34.40 -8.91
N LYS A 4 -33.03 -33.54 -9.79
CA LYS A 4 -34.10 -32.54 -10.01
C LYS A 4 -34.44 -31.64 -8.78
N SER A 5 -34.10 -30.34 -8.95
CA SER A 5 -34.94 -29.12 -8.89
C SER A 5 -35.90 -28.90 -7.71
N ARG A 6 -35.88 -27.67 -7.16
CA ARG A 6 -37.07 -26.79 -7.13
C ARG A 6 -36.73 -25.34 -6.79
N LEU A 7 -37.23 -24.45 -7.65
CA LEU A 7 -37.43 -23.01 -7.42
C LEU A 7 -38.43 -22.79 -6.26
N GLY A 8 -38.26 -21.69 -5.54
CA GLY A 8 -39.28 -21.07 -4.71
C GLY A 8 -39.19 -19.56 -4.75
N ARG A 9 -40.13 -18.95 -5.46
CA ARG A 9 -40.39 -17.49 -5.57
C ARG A 9 -41.43 -17.11 -4.51
N ALA A 10 -41.26 -15.94 -3.85
CA ALA A 10 -42.30 -15.03 -3.35
C ALA A 10 -41.57 -13.82 -2.77
N GLY A 11 -41.77 -12.55 -3.11
CA GLY A 11 -42.98 -11.83 -3.46
C GLY A 11 -43.57 -11.15 -2.21
N GLY A 12 -43.40 -9.78 -2.05
CA GLY A 12 -44.05 -9.01 -0.98
C GLY A 12 -43.47 -7.58 -0.93
N ILE A 13 -44.06 -6.72 -1.41
CA ILE A 13 -44.77 -5.46 -1.58
C ILE A 13 -44.63 -4.55 -0.34
N ALA A 14 -44.08 -3.38 -0.62
CA ALA A 14 -44.29 -2.00 -0.17
C ALA A 14 -45.00 -1.65 1.14
N ALA A 15 -44.43 -0.67 1.84
CA ALA A 15 -45.23 0.45 2.39
C ALA A 15 -44.32 1.69 2.56
N ALA A 16 -44.72 2.76 1.94
CA ALA A 16 -44.15 4.10 2.09
C ALA A 16 -44.68 4.72 3.38
N ALA A 17 -43.83 5.40 4.13
CA ALA A 17 -44.22 6.39 5.12
C ALA A 17 -43.38 7.65 4.93
N VAL A 18 -44.01 8.70 4.42
CA VAL A 18 -43.48 10.07 4.34
C VAL A 18 -43.65 10.71 5.70
N VAL A 19 -42.57 11.15 6.30
CA VAL A 19 -42.61 12.12 7.41
C VAL A 19 -41.75 13.31 7.04
N PHE A 20 -42.40 14.44 6.84
CA PHE A 20 -41.76 15.76 6.74
C PHE A 20 -41.28 16.19 8.12
N GLY A 21 -39.98 16.41 8.29
CA GLY A 21 -39.37 17.06 9.43
C GLY A 21 -38.37 18.10 8.91
N VAL A 22 -38.73 19.37 9.04
CA VAL A 22 -37.88 20.53 8.78
C VAL A 22 -36.89 20.68 9.92
N GLY A 23 -35.59 20.75 9.65
CA GLY A 23 -34.62 21.16 10.68
C GLY A 23 -33.18 20.82 10.37
N GLY A 24 -32.38 21.86 10.02
CA GLY A 24 -30.96 21.92 10.33
C GLY A 24 -30.01 21.25 9.33
N VAL A 25 -29.55 22.00 8.32
CA VAL A 25 -28.44 21.61 7.45
C VAL A 25 -27.13 21.76 8.24
N ALA A 26 -26.66 20.69 8.87
CA ALA A 26 -25.26 20.55 9.24
C ALA A 26 -24.53 19.96 8.03
N LEU A 27 -23.80 20.80 7.31
CA LEU A 27 -22.84 20.34 6.30
C LEU A 27 -21.66 19.66 7.04
N ALA A 28 -21.85 18.43 7.44
CA ALA A 28 -20.73 17.56 7.75
C ALA A 28 -20.05 17.24 6.42
N GLY A 29 -18.95 17.93 6.15
CA GLY A 29 -18.08 17.60 5.04
C GLY A 29 -17.65 16.12 5.19
N SER A 30 -18.21 15.25 4.36
CA SER A 30 -17.77 13.89 4.21
C SER A 30 -16.35 13.98 3.66
N ALA A 31 -15.34 13.80 4.51
CA ALA A 31 -14.03 13.40 4.05
C ALA A 31 -14.25 12.06 3.35
N SER A 32 -14.32 12.08 2.03
CA SER A 32 -14.23 10.87 1.22
C SER A 32 -12.88 10.25 1.53
N ALA A 33 -12.87 9.23 2.39
CA ALA A 33 -11.79 8.29 2.40
C ALA A 33 -11.70 7.76 0.97
N ALA A 34 -10.64 8.16 0.25
CA ALA A 34 -10.36 7.59 -1.05
C ALA A 34 -10.22 6.09 -0.82
N THR A 35 -11.26 5.35 -1.14
CA THR A 35 -11.22 3.90 -1.23
C THR A 35 -10.13 3.64 -2.25
N ALA A 36 -9.03 3.00 -1.85
CA ALA A 36 -8.06 2.46 -2.78
C ALA A 36 -8.84 1.50 -3.66
N GLY A 37 -9.30 2.01 -4.80
CA GLY A 37 -10.00 1.24 -5.81
C GLY A 37 -9.05 0.15 -6.27
N ASN A 38 -9.58 -1.06 -6.43
CA ASN A 38 -8.88 -2.15 -7.06
C ASN A 38 -8.21 -1.61 -8.34
N PRO A 39 -6.87 -1.66 -8.49
CA PRO A 39 -6.21 -0.95 -9.57
C PRO A 39 -6.67 -1.49 -10.91
N THR A 40 -7.22 -0.60 -11.68
CA THR A 40 -7.39 -0.81 -13.11
C THR A 40 -5.98 -0.82 -13.71
N ASN A 41 -5.49 -1.94 -14.19
CA ASN A 41 -4.31 -2.24 -15.03
C ASN A 41 -3.37 -1.07 -15.47
N GLY A 42 -3.26 -0.01 -14.69
CA GLY A 42 -2.42 1.16 -14.98
C GLY A 42 -1.62 1.63 -13.77
N PRO A 43 -0.58 2.45 -14.01
CA PRO A 43 0.21 3.03 -12.92
C PRO A 43 -0.64 3.86 -11.96
N VAL A 44 -0.41 3.71 -10.64
CA VAL A 44 -1.02 4.57 -9.61
C VAL A 44 0.03 5.56 -9.13
N TYR A 45 -0.21 6.83 -9.40
CA TYR A 45 0.78 7.90 -9.18
C TYR A 45 0.65 8.56 -7.82
N GLY A 46 1.77 9.11 -7.35
CA GLY A 46 1.83 9.95 -6.16
C GLY A 46 1.41 9.22 -4.89
N CYS A 47 1.77 7.95 -4.76
CA CYS A 47 1.50 7.15 -3.57
C CYS A 47 2.54 7.42 -2.49
N VAL A 48 2.09 7.63 -1.27
CA VAL A 48 2.95 7.81 -0.09
C VAL A 48 2.66 6.73 0.93
N PHE A 49 3.68 6.35 1.67
CA PHE A 49 3.64 5.32 2.70
C PHE A 49 3.96 5.95 4.04
N GLN A 50 2.96 6.10 4.90
CA GLN A 50 3.13 6.67 6.21
C GLN A 50 3.26 5.57 7.26
N THR A 51 4.31 5.64 8.07
CA THR A 51 4.60 4.73 9.17
C THR A 51 3.64 4.97 10.35
N VAL A 52 3.61 4.05 11.31
CA VAL A 52 2.75 4.15 12.49
C VAL A 52 3.03 5.39 13.35
N ASN A 53 4.25 5.91 13.33
CA ASN A 53 4.62 7.14 14.04
C ASN A 53 4.32 8.42 13.24
N GLY A 54 3.65 8.30 12.07
CA GLY A 54 3.21 9.45 11.28
C GLY A 54 4.26 10.03 10.33
N HIS A 55 5.41 9.37 10.18
CA HIS A 55 6.46 9.76 9.24
C HIS A 55 6.31 9.05 7.90
N TYR A 56 6.92 9.59 6.85
CA TYR A 56 6.81 9.03 5.51
C TYR A 56 8.09 8.29 5.10
N LEU A 57 7.91 7.25 4.29
CA LEU A 57 9.01 6.63 3.56
C LEU A 57 9.56 7.63 2.55
N THR A 58 10.88 7.79 2.54
CA THR A 58 11.63 8.66 1.63
C THR A 58 12.61 7.84 0.84
N ALA A 59 12.50 7.84 -0.48
CA ALA A 59 13.58 7.34 -1.35
C ALA A 59 14.67 8.40 -1.42
N VAL A 60 15.77 8.22 -0.71
CA VAL A 60 16.83 9.23 -0.58
C VAL A 60 17.38 9.62 -1.95
N GLY A 61 17.43 10.93 -2.21
CA GLY A 61 17.85 11.47 -3.51
C GLY A 61 16.86 11.19 -4.65
N GLY A 62 15.67 10.68 -4.36
CA GLY A 62 14.68 10.29 -5.36
C GLY A 62 14.93 8.91 -5.96
N GLY A 63 15.81 8.10 -5.38
CA GLY A 63 16.18 6.76 -5.85
C GLY A 63 17.53 6.72 -6.62
N GLY A 64 17.88 5.54 -7.12
CA GLY A 64 19.15 5.30 -7.82
C GLY A 64 20.32 4.99 -6.88
N ARG A 65 20.05 4.36 -5.71
CA ARG A 65 21.04 4.15 -4.63
C ARG A 65 21.05 2.70 -4.16
N THR A 66 22.23 2.26 -3.71
CA THR A 66 22.42 0.96 -3.05
C THR A 66 22.80 1.11 -1.58
N THR A 67 23.12 2.32 -1.13
CA THR A 67 23.43 2.64 0.27
C THR A 67 22.64 3.89 0.68
N ASP A 68 22.28 4.00 1.95
CA ASP A 68 21.47 5.11 2.47
C ASP A 68 20.20 5.34 1.61
N VAL A 69 19.46 4.27 1.39
CA VAL A 69 18.45 4.17 0.32
C VAL A 69 17.11 4.72 0.76
N ILE A 70 16.67 4.36 1.96
CA ILE A 70 15.36 4.73 2.52
C ILE A 70 15.55 5.40 3.87
N HIS A 71 14.94 6.57 4.03
CA HIS A 71 14.69 7.20 5.32
C HIS A 71 13.22 7.08 5.71
N THR A 72 12.92 7.22 6.99
CA THR A 72 11.56 7.16 7.53
C THR A 72 11.26 8.33 8.48
N ASP A 73 12.00 9.44 8.39
CA ASP A 73 11.91 10.58 9.29
C ASP A 73 11.16 11.79 8.69
N ALA A 74 10.76 11.72 7.43
CA ALA A 74 10.05 12.81 6.77
C ALA A 74 8.69 13.07 7.43
N ALA A 75 8.49 14.30 7.92
CA ALA A 75 7.23 14.77 8.50
C ALA A 75 6.31 15.43 7.46
N ARG A 76 6.76 15.57 6.22
CA ARG A 76 6.02 16.19 5.11
C ARG A 76 6.26 15.42 3.82
N ILE A 77 5.27 15.48 2.93
CA ILE A 77 5.35 14.88 1.61
C ILE A 77 6.08 15.84 0.66
N GLY A 78 7.26 15.48 0.23
CA GLY A 78 8.00 16.09 -0.87
C GLY A 78 7.96 15.21 -2.11
N SER A 79 8.92 15.39 -3.02
CA SER A 79 9.03 14.55 -4.22
C SER A 79 9.58 13.15 -3.91
N TRP A 80 10.47 13.02 -2.94
CA TRP A 80 11.12 11.76 -2.59
C TRP A 80 10.27 10.81 -1.77
N GLU A 81 9.15 11.30 -1.20
CA GLU A 81 8.15 10.53 -0.49
C GLU A 81 7.08 9.95 -1.42
N LYS A 82 7.08 10.37 -2.70
CA LYS A 82 6.10 9.93 -3.71
C LYS A 82 6.64 8.79 -4.54
N PHE A 83 5.85 7.73 -4.60
CA PHE A 83 6.13 6.56 -5.42
C PHE A 83 5.02 6.40 -6.47
N THR A 84 5.36 5.77 -7.57
CA THR A 84 4.36 5.27 -8.52
C THR A 84 4.27 3.76 -8.35
N LEU A 85 3.06 3.26 -8.12
CA LEU A 85 2.83 1.81 -8.07
C LEU A 85 2.61 1.30 -9.50
N ILE A 86 3.46 0.39 -9.93
CA ILE A 86 3.39 -0.26 -11.25
C ILE A 86 2.91 -1.70 -11.03
N ASP A 87 1.73 -2.02 -11.58
CA ASP A 87 1.23 -3.40 -11.57
C ASP A 87 2.21 -4.31 -12.34
N SER A 88 2.62 -5.40 -11.71
CA SER A 88 3.56 -6.35 -12.32
C SER A 88 2.97 -7.16 -13.47
N GLY A 89 1.63 -7.13 -13.65
CA GLY A 89 0.94 -7.93 -14.65
C GLY A 89 1.03 -9.44 -14.42
N SER A 90 1.36 -9.87 -13.21
CA SER A 90 1.65 -11.27 -12.88
C SER A 90 0.48 -12.24 -13.09
N GLY A 91 -0.74 -11.72 -13.33
CA GLY A 91 -1.94 -12.53 -13.62
C GLY A 91 -2.35 -13.49 -12.49
N THR A 92 -1.75 -13.38 -11.33
CA THR A 92 -2.07 -14.15 -10.12
C THR A 92 -3.27 -13.49 -9.40
N PRO A 93 -4.00 -14.20 -8.53
CA PRO A 93 -5.08 -13.58 -7.75
C PRO A 93 -4.57 -12.51 -6.78
N VAL A 94 -3.26 -12.42 -6.54
CA VAL A 94 -2.61 -11.43 -5.71
C VAL A 94 -1.87 -10.45 -6.60
N ILE A 95 -2.25 -9.18 -6.55
CA ILE A 95 -1.61 -8.13 -7.35
C ILE A 95 -0.30 -7.74 -6.66
N GLN A 96 0.79 -7.80 -7.42
CA GLN A 96 2.10 -7.34 -7.00
C GLN A 96 2.45 -6.03 -7.70
N TYR A 97 3.13 -5.16 -7.00
CA TYR A 97 3.49 -3.83 -7.47
C TYR A 97 5.00 -3.61 -7.41
N GLY A 98 5.52 -2.98 -8.44
CA GLY A 98 6.79 -2.27 -8.37
C GLY A 98 6.59 -0.90 -7.73
N LEU A 99 7.44 -0.54 -6.78
CA LEU A 99 7.48 0.80 -6.19
C LEU A 99 8.52 1.62 -6.96
N LEU A 100 8.03 2.44 -7.90
CA LEU A 100 8.88 3.28 -8.74
C LEU A 100 9.09 4.64 -8.06
N THR A 101 10.34 5.02 -7.88
CA THR A 101 10.76 6.30 -7.30
C THR A 101 10.64 7.44 -8.31
N THR A 102 10.77 8.69 -7.86
CA THR A 102 10.68 9.87 -8.74
C THR A 102 11.76 9.94 -9.80
N ASN A 103 12.93 9.33 -9.57
CA ASN A 103 14.00 9.25 -10.57
C ASN A 103 13.85 8.07 -11.53
N GLY A 104 12.73 7.32 -11.47
CA GLY A 104 12.44 6.25 -12.41
C GLY A 104 13.15 4.93 -12.10
N HIS A 105 13.55 4.71 -10.84
CA HIS A 105 14.13 3.45 -10.38
C HIS A 105 13.17 2.71 -9.46
N TYR A 106 13.21 1.39 -9.48
CA TYR A 106 12.41 0.55 -8.60
C TYR A 106 13.12 0.29 -7.27
N LEU A 107 12.32 0.16 -6.21
CA LEU A 107 12.82 -0.43 -4.97
C LEU A 107 13.01 -1.93 -5.18
N THR A 108 14.10 -2.46 -4.64
CA THR A 108 14.48 -3.88 -4.67
C THR A 108 14.57 -4.39 -3.24
N ALA A 109 13.79 -5.41 -2.89
CA ALA A 109 14.05 -6.17 -1.67
C ALA A 109 15.23 -7.12 -1.93
N VAL A 110 16.41 -6.78 -1.40
CA VAL A 110 17.65 -7.52 -1.69
C VAL A 110 17.51 -8.99 -1.30
N GLY A 111 17.80 -9.88 -2.24
CA GLY A 111 17.66 -11.32 -2.04
C GLY A 111 16.21 -11.82 -1.95
N GLY A 112 15.23 -10.98 -2.27
CA GLY A 112 13.80 -11.32 -2.15
C GLY A 112 13.18 -11.00 -0.78
N GLY A 113 13.98 -10.51 0.18
CA GLY A 113 13.57 -10.22 1.56
C GLY A 113 14.34 -11.04 2.61
N GLY A 114 13.84 -11.07 3.84
CA GLY A 114 14.43 -11.85 4.94
C GLY A 114 15.73 -11.25 5.52
N ARG A 115 15.93 -9.92 5.43
CA ARG A 115 17.21 -9.26 5.75
C ARG A 115 17.03 -8.13 6.77
N ILE A 116 18.09 -7.92 7.57
CA ILE A 116 18.23 -6.80 8.51
C ILE A 116 19.38 -5.85 8.12
N THR A 117 20.23 -6.26 7.18
CA THR A 117 21.32 -5.44 6.63
C THR A 117 21.28 -5.53 5.12
N ASP A 118 21.70 -4.48 4.43
CA ASP A 118 21.66 -4.40 2.97
C ASP A 118 20.27 -4.82 2.43
N VAL A 119 19.25 -4.16 2.95
CA VAL A 119 17.85 -4.65 2.93
C VAL A 119 17.12 -4.23 1.66
N ILE A 120 17.26 -2.96 1.30
CA ILE A 120 16.58 -2.33 0.17
C ILE A 120 17.60 -1.58 -0.69
N HIS A 121 17.55 -1.79 -1.99
CA HIS A 121 18.17 -0.95 -3.00
C HIS A 121 17.10 -0.15 -3.76
N SER A 122 17.50 0.92 -4.46
CA SER A 122 16.59 1.73 -5.28
C SER A 122 17.19 2.09 -6.64
N ASP A 123 18.06 1.25 -7.17
CA ASP A 123 18.80 1.48 -8.42
C ASP A 123 18.31 0.60 -9.58
N ALA A 124 17.35 -0.28 -9.36
CA ALA A 124 16.83 -1.15 -10.40
C ALA A 124 16.07 -0.37 -11.48
N THR A 125 16.36 -0.66 -12.74
CA THR A 125 15.70 -0.05 -13.91
C THR A 125 14.63 -0.96 -14.52
N HIS A 126 14.51 -2.20 -14.05
CA HIS A 126 13.55 -3.19 -14.52
C HIS A 126 12.78 -3.77 -13.35
N LEU A 127 11.50 -4.07 -13.58
CA LEU A 127 10.64 -4.72 -12.61
C LEU A 127 10.81 -6.24 -12.73
N LEU A 128 11.59 -6.83 -11.84
CA LEU A 128 11.83 -8.26 -11.70
C LEU A 128 11.30 -8.78 -10.36
N GLY A 129 11.58 -10.03 -10.00
CA GLY A 129 11.01 -10.64 -8.79
C GLY A 129 11.31 -9.88 -7.49
N TRP A 130 12.51 -9.40 -7.31
CA TRP A 130 12.89 -8.67 -6.07
C TRP A 130 12.34 -7.24 -5.99
N GLU A 131 11.88 -6.69 -7.10
CA GLU A 131 11.22 -5.39 -7.22
C GLU A 131 9.69 -5.51 -7.03
N MET A 132 9.16 -6.73 -6.94
CA MET A 132 7.72 -6.99 -6.78
C MET A 132 7.36 -7.10 -5.30
N PHE A 133 6.44 -6.26 -4.87
CA PHE A 133 5.89 -6.24 -3.52
C PHE A 133 4.39 -6.50 -3.56
N THR A 134 3.89 -7.27 -2.62
CA THR A 134 2.46 -7.44 -2.39
C THR A 134 1.99 -6.41 -1.34
N LEU A 135 0.97 -5.64 -1.67
CA LEU A 135 0.32 -4.70 -0.76
C LEU A 135 -0.98 -5.35 -0.25
N ASN A 136 -0.95 -5.90 0.95
CA ASN A 136 -2.12 -6.53 1.55
C ASN A 136 -2.93 -5.50 2.34
N SER A 137 -4.19 -5.30 1.97
CA SER A 137 -5.07 -4.36 2.68
C SER A 137 -5.49 -4.90 4.05
N LEU A 138 -5.28 -4.09 5.07
CA LEU A 138 -5.71 -4.34 6.45
C LEU A 138 -6.98 -3.54 6.82
N GLY A 139 -7.53 -2.82 5.83
CA GLY A 139 -8.69 -1.93 6.01
C GLY A 139 -8.30 -0.51 6.37
N GLY A 140 -9.21 0.45 6.13
CA GLY A 140 -9.01 1.86 6.49
C GLY A 140 -7.83 2.57 5.81
N GLY A 141 -7.38 2.10 4.64
CA GLY A 141 -6.20 2.65 3.97
C GLY A 141 -4.87 2.17 4.55
N VAL A 142 -4.89 1.21 5.46
CA VAL A 142 -3.70 0.60 6.06
C VAL A 142 -3.34 -0.67 5.30
N TYR A 143 -2.05 -0.84 5.02
CA TYR A 143 -1.50 -1.99 4.30
C TYR A 143 -0.26 -2.51 5.00
N ASP A 144 0.03 -3.78 4.84
CA ASP A 144 1.38 -4.31 4.96
C ASP A 144 2.01 -4.43 3.56
N ILE A 145 3.33 -4.48 3.53
CA ILE A 145 4.13 -4.62 2.31
C ILE A 145 4.90 -5.92 2.43
N GLN A 146 4.57 -6.89 1.58
CA GLN A 146 5.21 -8.20 1.59
C GLN A 146 6.18 -8.34 0.43
N THR A 147 7.37 -8.85 0.70
CA THR A 147 8.42 -9.15 -0.29
C THR A 147 8.14 -10.47 -1.02
N LEU A 148 8.92 -10.76 -2.06
CA LEU A 148 8.78 -11.98 -2.86
C LEU A 148 8.85 -13.25 -2.00
N ASP A 149 9.76 -13.31 -1.02
CA ASP A 149 9.96 -14.49 -0.15
C ASP A 149 8.95 -14.57 1.00
N GLY A 150 7.93 -13.69 1.00
CA GLY A 150 6.84 -13.73 1.98
C GLY A 150 7.13 -13.04 3.31
N HIS A 151 8.25 -12.32 3.42
CA HIS A 151 8.58 -11.49 4.58
C HIS A 151 7.94 -10.10 4.46
N TYR A 152 7.80 -9.41 5.59
CA TYR A 152 7.19 -8.09 5.63
C TYR A 152 8.24 -6.99 5.78
N VAL A 153 7.97 -5.87 5.14
CA VAL A 153 8.75 -4.63 5.32
C VAL A 153 8.40 -4.02 6.66
N THR A 154 9.42 -3.79 7.47
CA THR A 154 9.32 -3.21 8.81
C THR A 154 9.91 -1.80 8.82
N ALA A 155 9.14 -0.79 9.21
CA ALA A 155 9.70 0.51 9.57
C ALA A 155 10.26 0.43 10.99
N VAL A 156 11.57 0.32 11.13
CA VAL A 156 12.22 0.08 12.43
C VAL A 156 11.86 1.16 13.45
N GLY A 157 11.41 0.73 14.64
CA GLY A 157 10.95 1.64 15.69
C GLY A 157 9.64 2.36 15.36
N GLY A 158 8.93 1.96 14.30
CA GLY A 158 7.72 2.61 13.83
C GLY A 158 7.98 3.83 12.94
N GLY A 159 9.20 4.05 12.49
CA GLY A 159 9.63 5.18 11.68
C GLY A 159 10.27 6.31 12.49
N GLY A 160 10.62 7.42 11.81
CA GLY A 160 11.32 8.56 12.40
C GLY A 160 12.85 8.39 12.41
N ARG A 161 13.42 7.64 11.46
CA ARG A 161 14.84 7.25 11.44
C ARG A 161 15.51 7.57 10.11
N THR A 162 16.81 7.87 10.17
CA THR A 162 17.69 8.03 9.01
C THR A 162 18.74 6.91 8.89
N THR A 163 18.89 6.10 9.94
CA THR A 163 19.79 4.94 9.94
C THR A 163 19.02 3.73 10.46
N ASP A 164 19.35 2.53 9.99
CA ASP A 164 18.65 1.30 10.39
C ASP A 164 17.12 1.47 10.26
N THR A 165 16.69 1.92 9.09
CA THR A 165 15.33 2.47 8.89
C THR A 165 14.32 1.40 8.53
N ILE A 166 14.73 0.42 7.74
CA ILE A 166 13.89 -0.65 7.19
C ILE A 166 14.56 -1.99 7.40
N HIS A 167 13.77 -2.98 7.84
CA HIS A 167 14.09 -4.40 7.78
C HIS A 167 13.09 -5.13 6.88
N THR A 168 13.43 -6.34 6.43
CA THR A 168 12.54 -7.20 5.64
C THR A 168 12.51 -8.64 6.15
N ASP A 169 12.84 -8.87 7.42
CA ASP A 169 12.91 -10.20 8.03
C ASP A 169 11.66 -10.59 8.84
N ALA A 170 10.70 -9.68 8.99
CA ALA A 170 9.49 -9.95 9.74
C ALA A 170 8.64 -11.03 9.07
N THR A 171 8.24 -12.03 9.86
CA THR A 171 7.37 -13.15 9.43
C THR A 171 5.92 -12.95 9.87
N ARG A 172 5.62 -11.86 10.56
CA ARG A 172 4.29 -11.50 11.06
C ARG A 172 4.08 -9.99 10.97
N VAL A 173 2.83 -9.60 10.80
CA VAL A 173 2.45 -8.19 10.77
C VAL A 173 2.21 -7.69 12.20
N GLY A 174 3.13 -6.89 12.71
CA GLY A 174 3.00 -6.12 13.95
C GLY A 174 2.57 -4.68 13.68
N ALA A 175 2.95 -3.77 14.56
CA ALA A 175 2.67 -2.34 14.37
C ALA A 175 3.60 -1.69 13.34
N TRP A 176 4.86 -2.11 13.30
CA TRP A 176 5.89 -1.51 12.46
C TRP A 176 5.87 -1.98 10.99
N GLU A 177 5.09 -3.03 10.68
CA GLU A 177 4.83 -3.56 9.34
C GLU A 177 3.59 -2.92 8.70
N LYS A 178 2.92 -1.99 9.40
CA LYS A 178 1.72 -1.31 8.94
C LYS A 178 2.04 0.08 8.42
N PHE A 179 1.57 0.34 7.21
CA PHE A 179 1.71 1.64 6.55
C PHE A 179 0.33 2.16 6.15
N THR A 180 0.05 3.41 6.45
CA THR A 180 -1.08 4.10 5.83
C THR A 180 -0.66 4.51 4.43
N VAL A 181 -1.38 4.05 3.43
CA VAL A 181 -1.08 4.34 2.02
C VAL A 181 -2.16 5.24 1.45
N SER A 182 -1.73 6.33 0.84
CA SER A 182 -2.61 7.22 0.08
C SER A 182 -1.93 7.64 -1.21
N CYS A 183 -2.71 7.83 -2.27
CA CYS A 183 -2.22 8.14 -3.61
C CYS A 183 -2.89 9.41 -4.16
N GLY A 184 -2.30 9.97 -5.25
CA GLY A 184 -2.81 11.19 -5.87
C GLY A 184 -2.24 12.48 -5.27
N HIS A 185 -1.03 12.41 -4.68
CA HIS A 185 -0.32 13.56 -4.10
C HIS A 185 0.58 14.29 -5.10
#